data_53a89b875d0dc11705e337634cb2863d
#
_entry.id   53a89b875d0dc11705e337634cb2863d
#
_cell.length_a   1.000
_cell.length_b   1.000
_cell.length_c   1.000
_cell.angle_alpha   90.00
_cell.angle_beta   90.00
_cell.angle_gamma   90.00
#
_symmetry.space_group_name_H-M   'P 1'
#
loop_
_entity.id
_entity.type
_entity.pdbx_description
1 polymer ?
#
loop_
_entity_poly.entity_id
_entity_poly.type
_entity_poly.pdbx_seq_one_letter_code
_entity_poly.pdbx_strand_id
1 'polypeptide(L)'
;MQLCRFNDHQFGLVQGDEVIDVTAAIKILPAYRYPLPTYDLLIANLAAICAEVKRIASSESGVTRHALADLKLLSPVANPGKVIAAPVNYLKHLQEARLDKGIHHKNQIDEIQRVGLFLKANSSIEGASAGVTIARPDRRNDHEIELVAVIGKAGRNIPAANALEHVAGYCVGLDMTVRGPEERSMRKSPDGYTVLGPYLTTADEIADVNNLDLVIAVNGEVRQRANTRDLIMNVAALIEFASSFYTLQPGDILMTGTPEGVSQVFPGDRMTVEITGLGCMLVDIHPDQ
;
A
#
# COMPACT_ATOMS: atom_id res chain seq x y z
N MET A 1 12.98 -8.51 -6.27
CA MET A 1 13.08 -9.05 -4.88
C MET A 1 11.81 -8.75 -4.10
N GLN A 2 11.47 -9.61 -3.13
CA GLN A 2 10.38 -9.36 -2.18
C GLN A 2 10.98 -9.09 -0.80
N LEU A 3 10.77 -7.88 -0.28
CA LEU A 3 11.41 -7.38 0.93
C LEU A 3 10.35 -7.06 1.98
N CYS A 4 10.47 -7.61 3.18
CA CYS A 4 9.54 -7.36 4.28
C CYS A 4 10.22 -6.72 5.48
N ARG A 5 9.41 -6.03 6.28
CA ARG A 5 9.75 -5.66 7.66
C ARG A 5 8.91 -6.54 8.59
N PHE A 6 9.50 -7.00 9.66
CA PHE A 6 8.82 -7.94 10.54
C PHE A 6 9.23 -7.80 12.01
N ASN A 7 8.41 -8.34 12.91
CA ASN A 7 8.61 -8.36 14.35
C ASN A 7 9.07 -7.01 14.93
N ASP A 8 10.22 -6.96 15.59
CA ASP A 8 10.79 -5.74 16.19
C ASP A 8 11.64 -4.95 15.18
N HIS A 9 11.03 -4.57 14.05
CA HIS A 9 11.66 -3.82 12.95
C HIS A 9 12.81 -4.55 12.24
N GLN A 10 12.82 -5.88 12.28
CA GLN A 10 13.74 -6.68 11.48
C GLN A 10 13.43 -6.53 9.98
N PHE A 11 14.43 -6.86 9.15
CA PHE A 11 14.34 -6.76 7.71
C PHE A 11 14.60 -8.12 7.05
N GLY A 12 13.76 -8.51 6.10
CA GLY A 12 13.76 -9.84 5.52
C GLY A 12 13.69 -9.87 4.00
N LEU A 13 14.32 -10.89 3.42
CA LEU A 13 14.14 -11.31 2.04
C LEU A 13 13.16 -12.49 2.01
N VAL A 14 12.03 -12.32 1.35
CA VAL A 14 11.02 -13.38 1.21
C VAL A 14 11.42 -14.30 0.05
N GLN A 15 11.40 -15.62 0.29
CA GLN A 15 11.63 -16.68 -0.68
C GLN A 15 10.61 -17.81 -0.49
N GLY A 16 9.54 -17.79 -1.28
CA GLY A 16 8.42 -18.71 -1.09
C GLY A 16 7.77 -18.51 0.28
N ASP A 17 7.68 -19.55 1.10
CA ASP A 17 7.09 -19.53 2.43
C ASP A 17 8.11 -19.21 3.55
N GLU A 18 9.32 -18.83 3.20
CA GLU A 18 10.38 -18.50 4.14
C GLU A 18 10.81 -17.03 4.02
N VAL A 19 11.32 -16.51 5.13
CA VAL A 19 11.97 -15.20 5.21
C VAL A 19 13.41 -15.39 5.68
N ILE A 20 14.35 -14.93 4.89
CA ILE A 20 15.76 -14.84 5.29
C ILE A 20 15.93 -13.53 6.07
N ASP A 21 16.40 -13.62 7.32
CA ASP A 21 16.76 -12.42 8.09
C ASP A 21 17.99 -11.76 7.48
N VAL A 22 17.78 -10.58 6.90
CA VAL A 22 18.80 -9.73 6.30
C VAL A 22 18.90 -8.39 7.02
N THR A 23 18.50 -8.34 8.29
CA THR A 23 18.50 -7.11 9.13
C THR A 23 19.86 -6.42 9.10
N ALA A 24 20.95 -7.16 8.97
CA ALA A 24 22.28 -6.58 8.85
C ALA A 24 22.44 -5.63 7.64
N ALA A 25 21.62 -5.79 6.58
CA ALA A 25 21.68 -4.92 5.39
C ALA A 25 21.33 -3.46 5.71
N ILE A 26 20.46 -3.21 6.70
CA ILE A 26 20.08 -1.83 7.05
C ILE A 26 21.23 -1.04 7.73
N LYS A 27 22.32 -1.71 8.16
CA LYS A 27 23.47 -1.04 8.78
C LYS A 27 24.25 -0.15 7.81
N ILE A 28 24.05 -0.31 6.48
CA ILE A 28 24.66 0.56 5.48
C ILE A 28 23.95 1.90 5.35
N LEU A 29 22.76 2.05 5.94
CA LEU A 29 22.01 3.29 5.89
C LEU A 29 22.77 4.41 6.61
N PRO A 30 22.78 5.64 6.04
CA PRO A 30 23.42 6.76 6.67
C PRO A 30 22.78 7.12 8.00
N ALA A 31 23.58 7.50 8.98
CA ALA A 31 23.10 8.04 10.24
C ALA A 31 22.70 9.51 10.09
N TYR A 32 21.51 9.85 10.53
CA TYR A 32 21.01 11.23 10.49
C TYR A 32 20.81 11.80 11.89
N ARG A 33 21.04 13.12 11.98
CA ARG A 33 20.69 13.93 13.15
C ARG A 33 19.49 14.82 12.81
N TYR A 34 18.88 15.42 13.85
CA TYR A 34 17.80 16.37 13.66
C TYR A 34 18.22 17.59 12.81
N PRO A 35 17.40 18.02 11.85
CA PRO A 35 16.13 17.45 11.42
C PRO A 35 16.32 16.16 10.61
N LEU A 36 15.41 15.19 10.78
CA LEU A 36 15.39 13.97 9.97
C LEU A 36 14.97 14.29 8.53
N PRO A 37 15.42 13.51 7.53
CA PRO A 37 14.96 13.65 6.16
C PRO A 37 13.44 13.41 6.08
N THR A 38 12.80 14.08 5.12
CA THR A 38 11.34 13.97 4.85
C THR A 38 11.02 12.86 3.84
N TYR A 39 11.89 11.86 3.74
CA TYR A 39 11.76 10.71 2.85
C TYR A 39 12.21 9.43 3.57
N ASP A 40 11.79 8.26 3.04
CA ASP A 40 12.19 6.98 3.61
C ASP A 40 13.64 6.64 3.24
N LEU A 41 14.49 6.40 4.26
CA LEU A 41 15.92 6.15 4.09
C LEU A 41 16.22 4.83 3.40
N LEU A 42 15.44 3.76 3.70
CA LEU A 42 15.63 2.46 3.09
C LEU A 42 15.31 2.55 1.61
N ILE A 43 14.19 3.15 1.26
CA ILE A 43 13.75 3.31 -0.13
C ILE A 43 14.70 4.21 -0.91
N ALA A 44 15.20 5.29 -0.31
CA ALA A 44 16.19 6.17 -0.95
C ALA A 44 17.53 5.48 -1.26
N ASN A 45 17.84 4.40 -0.55
CA ASN A 45 19.08 3.62 -0.72
C ASN A 45 18.79 2.19 -1.25
N LEU A 46 17.61 1.95 -1.82
CA LEU A 46 17.13 0.60 -2.14
C LEU A 46 18.11 -0.21 -3.00
N ALA A 47 18.74 0.39 -3.98
CA ALA A 47 19.71 -0.31 -4.83
C ALA A 47 20.91 -0.86 -4.02
N ALA A 48 21.47 -0.07 -3.10
CA ALA A 48 22.55 -0.51 -2.23
C ALA A 48 22.07 -1.55 -1.21
N ILE A 49 20.88 -1.37 -0.66
CA ILE A 49 20.22 -2.35 0.23
C ILE A 49 20.03 -3.69 -0.50
N CYS A 50 19.50 -3.69 -1.72
CA CYS A 50 19.30 -4.91 -2.51
C CYS A 50 20.64 -5.63 -2.81
N ALA A 51 21.73 -4.88 -3.07
CA ALA A 51 23.05 -5.46 -3.26
C ALA A 51 23.55 -6.15 -1.98
N GLU A 52 23.38 -5.50 -0.83
CA GLU A 52 23.79 -6.05 0.47
C GLU A 52 22.89 -7.25 0.88
N VAL A 53 21.60 -7.19 0.62
CA VAL A 53 20.66 -8.32 0.80
C VAL A 53 21.13 -9.54 0.01
N LYS A 54 21.49 -9.35 -1.27
CA LYS A 54 22.02 -10.45 -2.11
C LYS A 54 23.29 -11.04 -1.50
N ARG A 55 24.22 -10.19 -1.05
CA ARG A 55 25.48 -10.61 -0.43
C ARG A 55 25.22 -11.44 0.83
N ILE A 56 24.32 -11.00 1.71
CA ILE A 56 23.98 -11.70 2.95
C ILE A 56 23.28 -13.01 2.63
N ALA A 57 22.26 -12.99 1.77
CA ALA A 57 21.47 -14.17 1.45
C ALA A 57 22.26 -15.27 0.73
N SER A 58 23.36 -14.92 0.02
CA SER A 58 24.27 -15.88 -0.63
C SER A 58 25.33 -16.47 0.31
N SER A 59 25.40 -16.03 1.57
CA SER A 59 26.32 -16.60 2.55
C SER A 59 25.86 -17.99 2.99
N GLU A 60 26.69 -19.01 2.84
CA GLU A 60 26.38 -20.40 3.17
C GLU A 60 26.24 -20.65 4.70
N SER A 61 26.72 -19.75 5.53
CA SER A 61 26.72 -19.93 6.99
C SER A 61 26.16 -18.71 7.73
N GLY A 62 25.32 -18.97 8.72
CA GLY A 62 24.90 -17.97 9.71
C GLY A 62 23.67 -17.13 9.34
N VAL A 63 22.92 -17.49 8.32
CA VAL A 63 21.68 -16.80 7.95
C VAL A 63 20.50 -17.45 8.68
N THR A 64 19.76 -16.67 9.46
CA THR A 64 18.54 -17.13 10.10
C THR A 64 17.39 -17.13 9.09
N ARG A 65 16.60 -18.21 9.09
CA ARG A 65 15.37 -18.36 8.31
C ARG A 65 14.18 -18.51 9.23
N HIS A 66 13.07 -17.93 8.82
CA HIS A 66 11.80 -18.00 9.53
C HIS A 66 10.71 -18.45 8.58
N ALA A 67 9.72 -19.19 9.04
CA ALA A 67 8.50 -19.40 8.28
C ALA A 67 7.74 -18.08 8.18
N LEU A 68 7.35 -17.68 6.98
CA LEU A 68 6.65 -16.41 6.73
C LEU A 68 5.36 -16.30 7.56
N ALA A 69 4.67 -17.42 7.74
CA ALA A 69 3.41 -17.51 8.50
C ALA A 69 3.56 -17.20 10.00
N ASP A 70 4.77 -17.34 10.57
CA ASP A 70 5.04 -17.14 11.99
C ASP A 70 5.43 -15.69 12.32
N LEU A 71 5.58 -14.84 11.30
CA LEU A 71 6.09 -13.48 11.45
C LEU A 71 4.98 -12.45 11.60
N LYS A 72 5.21 -11.46 12.44
CA LYS A 72 4.42 -10.23 12.45
C LYS A 72 4.91 -9.30 11.36
N LEU A 73 4.21 -9.28 10.22
CA LEU A 73 4.57 -8.41 9.10
C LEU A 73 4.15 -6.98 9.37
N LEU A 74 5.11 -6.08 9.29
CA LEU A 74 4.93 -4.64 9.40
C LEU A 74 4.75 -4.01 8.00
N SER A 75 4.29 -2.76 7.93
CA SER A 75 4.30 -2.01 6.68
C SER A 75 5.70 -2.07 6.04
N PRO A 76 5.83 -2.40 4.74
CA PRO A 76 7.14 -2.49 4.08
C PRO A 76 7.84 -1.13 3.96
N VAL A 77 7.11 -0.01 4.03
CA VAL A 77 7.66 1.35 4.10
C VAL A 77 7.42 1.90 5.49
N ALA A 78 8.49 2.31 6.17
CA ALA A 78 8.42 2.76 7.56
C ALA A 78 8.05 4.25 7.70
N ASN A 79 8.63 5.10 6.85
CA ASN A 79 8.59 6.54 7.02
C ASN A 79 8.26 7.25 5.69
N PRO A 80 7.06 7.06 5.12
CA PRO A 80 6.68 7.78 3.91
C PRO A 80 6.56 9.27 4.20
N GLY A 81 6.96 10.09 3.23
CA GLY A 81 6.75 11.54 3.27
C GLY A 81 5.27 11.90 3.05
N LYS A 82 4.62 11.19 2.13
CA LYS A 82 3.20 11.35 1.76
C LYS A 82 2.54 10.00 1.51
N VAL A 83 1.24 9.93 1.82
CA VAL A 83 0.34 8.88 1.35
C VAL A 83 -0.68 9.56 0.43
N ILE A 84 -0.52 9.36 -0.85
CA ILE A 84 -1.35 9.93 -1.91
C ILE A 84 -2.30 8.85 -2.39
N ALA A 85 -3.59 9.15 -2.50
CA ALA A 85 -4.58 8.16 -2.92
C ALA A 85 -5.51 8.68 -4.01
N ALA A 86 -5.90 7.77 -4.89
CA ALA A 86 -6.74 8.02 -6.04
C ALA A 86 -8.21 7.70 -5.73
N PRO A 87 -9.12 8.67 -5.76
CA PRO A 87 -10.54 8.40 -5.57
C PRO A 87 -11.15 7.79 -6.83
N VAL A 88 -12.06 6.80 -6.66
CA VAL A 88 -12.94 6.25 -7.70
C VAL A 88 -12.26 6.01 -9.06
N ASN A 89 -11.08 5.39 -9.05
CA ASN A 89 -10.23 5.20 -10.24
C ASN A 89 -10.57 3.92 -11.04
N TYR A 90 -11.71 3.29 -10.80
CA TYR A 90 -12.30 2.23 -11.62
C TYR A 90 -13.70 2.65 -12.09
N LEU A 91 -13.99 2.46 -13.38
CA LEU A 91 -15.27 2.95 -13.94
C LEU A 91 -16.49 2.33 -13.25
N LYS A 92 -16.44 1.03 -12.95
CA LYS A 92 -17.55 0.35 -12.28
C LYS A 92 -17.69 0.83 -10.83
N HIS A 93 -16.58 1.08 -10.12
CA HIS A 93 -16.65 1.67 -8.79
C HIS A 93 -17.19 3.11 -8.80
N LEU A 94 -16.87 3.91 -9.82
CA LEU A 94 -17.47 5.24 -10.00
C LEU A 94 -19.00 5.15 -10.16
N GLN A 95 -19.48 4.16 -10.93
CA GLN A 95 -20.91 3.91 -11.08
C GLN A 95 -21.56 3.45 -9.77
N GLU A 96 -20.95 2.50 -9.07
CA GLU A 96 -21.35 2.04 -7.74
C GLU A 96 -21.45 3.21 -6.75
N ALA A 97 -20.41 4.02 -6.65
CA ALA A 97 -20.34 5.16 -5.73
C ALA A 97 -21.44 6.23 -6.01
N ARG A 98 -21.83 6.39 -7.27
CA ARG A 98 -22.94 7.29 -7.66
C ARG A 98 -24.33 6.75 -7.28
N LEU A 99 -24.47 5.44 -7.16
CA LEU A 99 -25.74 4.77 -6.87
C LEU A 99 -25.92 4.47 -5.37
N ASP A 100 -24.86 4.16 -4.66
CA ASP A 100 -24.91 3.79 -3.24
C ASP A 100 -24.95 5.03 -2.34
N LYS A 101 -26.13 5.25 -1.72
CA LYS A 101 -26.37 6.35 -0.77
C LYS A 101 -25.45 6.30 0.44
N GLY A 102 -25.00 5.10 0.84
CA GLY A 102 -24.04 4.89 1.92
C GLY A 102 -22.62 5.34 1.56
N ILE A 103 -22.30 5.45 0.27
CA ILE A 103 -21.01 5.94 -0.21
C ILE A 103 -21.05 7.45 -0.47
N HIS A 104 -22.01 7.93 -1.24
CA HIS A 104 -22.01 9.34 -1.68
C HIS A 104 -22.56 10.33 -0.65
N HIS A 105 -23.36 9.91 0.34
CA HIS A 105 -23.93 10.77 1.37
C HIS A 105 -24.54 12.08 0.84
N LYS A 106 -25.22 12.02 -0.31
CA LYS A 106 -25.76 13.17 -1.07
C LYS A 106 -24.71 14.07 -1.72
N ASN A 107 -23.41 13.73 -1.66
CA ASN A 107 -22.37 14.46 -2.39
C ASN A 107 -22.37 14.02 -3.85
N GLN A 108 -22.01 14.93 -4.75
CA GLN A 108 -21.75 14.60 -6.14
C GLN A 108 -20.44 13.80 -6.23
N ILE A 109 -20.46 12.64 -6.87
CA ILE A 109 -19.27 11.86 -7.16
C ILE A 109 -18.81 12.17 -8.58
N ASP A 110 -17.75 12.95 -8.68
CA ASP A 110 -17.12 13.33 -9.94
C ASP A 110 -15.96 12.40 -10.29
N GLU A 111 -15.50 12.49 -11.53
CA GLU A 111 -14.38 11.74 -12.07
C GLU A 111 -13.07 12.19 -11.44
N ILE A 112 -12.11 11.27 -11.33
CA ILE A 112 -10.80 11.50 -10.71
C ILE A 112 -10.06 12.72 -11.29
N GLN A 113 -10.13 12.93 -12.60
CA GLN A 113 -9.48 14.06 -13.26
C GLN A 113 -10.01 15.42 -12.76
N ARG A 114 -11.24 15.46 -12.27
CA ARG A 114 -11.88 16.68 -11.76
C ARG A 114 -11.64 16.86 -10.27
N VAL A 115 -11.78 15.79 -9.49
CA VAL A 115 -11.66 15.89 -8.02
C VAL A 115 -10.22 15.83 -7.52
N GLY A 116 -9.31 15.31 -8.35
CA GLY A 116 -7.90 15.16 -8.01
C GLY A 116 -7.63 14.01 -7.04
N LEU A 117 -6.39 13.96 -6.56
CA LEU A 117 -5.91 13.02 -5.55
C LEU A 117 -6.14 13.60 -4.16
N PHE A 118 -6.17 12.73 -3.14
CA PHE A 118 -6.24 13.16 -1.75
C PHE A 118 -5.04 12.61 -0.96
N LEU A 119 -4.78 13.19 0.20
CA LEU A 119 -3.74 12.72 1.11
C LEU A 119 -4.37 11.98 2.28
N LYS A 120 -3.71 10.92 2.72
CA LYS A 120 -3.99 10.25 3.99
C LYS A 120 -2.90 10.61 5.00
N ALA A 121 -3.24 10.62 6.27
CA ALA A 121 -2.26 10.81 7.33
C ALA A 121 -1.22 9.67 7.33
N ASN A 122 0.06 10.00 7.46
CA ASN A 122 1.11 8.98 7.55
C ASN A 122 0.93 8.07 8.78
N SER A 123 0.35 8.61 9.86
CA SER A 123 0.00 7.87 11.07
C SER A 123 -1.09 6.79 10.87
N SER A 124 -1.81 6.83 9.74
CA SER A 124 -2.80 5.79 9.41
C SER A 124 -2.19 4.50 8.88
N ILE A 125 -0.86 4.49 8.61
CA ILE A 125 -0.20 3.32 8.04
C ILE A 125 0.03 2.25 9.10
N GLU A 126 -0.33 1.02 8.73
CA GLU A 126 -0.08 -0.16 9.53
C GLU A 126 0.33 -1.36 8.64
N GLY A 127 0.92 -2.38 9.24
CA GLY A 127 1.22 -3.65 8.57
C GLY A 127 0.05 -4.64 8.69
N ALA A 128 0.03 -5.63 7.80
CA ALA A 128 -1.05 -6.60 7.73
C ALA A 128 -1.32 -7.34 9.06
N SER A 129 -0.26 -7.66 9.80
CA SER A 129 -0.38 -8.45 11.05
C SER A 129 -0.94 -7.69 12.24
N ALA A 130 -1.02 -6.37 12.18
CA ALA A 130 -1.66 -5.57 13.23
C ALA A 130 -3.19 -5.66 13.16
N GLY A 131 -3.74 -6.01 11.99
CA GLY A 131 -5.17 -5.93 11.72
C GLY A 131 -5.68 -4.50 11.63
N VAL A 132 -6.99 -4.34 11.61
CA VAL A 132 -7.67 -3.03 11.59
C VAL A 132 -8.62 -2.91 12.76
N THR A 133 -8.41 -1.93 13.61
CA THR A 133 -9.35 -1.58 14.69
C THR A 133 -10.42 -0.62 14.12
N ILE A 134 -11.70 -0.96 14.32
CA ILE A 134 -12.82 -0.13 13.83
C ILE A 134 -12.86 1.19 14.60
N ALA A 135 -12.57 2.31 13.93
CA ALA A 135 -12.49 3.62 14.57
C ALA A 135 -13.87 4.24 14.92
N ARG A 136 -14.92 3.88 14.21
CA ARG A 136 -16.28 4.41 14.40
C ARG A 136 -17.27 3.25 14.24
N PRO A 137 -17.50 2.46 15.32
CA PRO A 137 -18.38 1.28 15.29
C PRO A 137 -19.85 1.64 15.06
N ASP A 138 -20.24 2.88 15.32
CA ASP A 138 -21.56 3.45 15.04
C ASP A 138 -21.81 3.72 13.54
N ARG A 139 -20.80 3.50 12.67
CA ARG A 139 -20.85 3.84 11.25
C ARG A 139 -20.39 2.67 10.38
N ARG A 140 -20.76 2.73 9.11
CA ARG A 140 -20.27 1.80 8.10
C ARG A 140 -18.76 2.01 7.88
N ASN A 141 -17.98 0.92 7.99
CA ASN A 141 -16.54 0.88 7.73
C ASN A 141 -16.29 -0.12 6.60
N ASP A 142 -15.82 0.37 5.47
CA ASP A 142 -15.62 -0.44 4.27
C ASP A 142 -14.16 -0.78 4.04
N HIS A 143 -13.95 -1.98 3.48
CA HIS A 143 -12.67 -2.36 2.89
C HIS A 143 -12.57 -1.83 1.45
N GLU A 144 -11.35 -1.52 1.02
CA GLU A 144 -11.02 -1.11 -0.35
C GLU A 144 -9.63 -1.65 -0.70
N ILE A 145 -9.56 -2.73 -1.52
CA ILE A 145 -8.27 -3.26 -2.00
C ILE A 145 -7.69 -2.34 -3.07
N GLU A 146 -6.39 -2.07 -2.99
CA GLU A 146 -5.68 -1.23 -3.95
C GLU A 146 -4.29 -1.75 -4.29
N LEU A 147 -3.88 -1.60 -5.55
CA LEU A 147 -2.47 -1.63 -5.89
C LEU A 147 -1.80 -0.40 -5.29
N VAL A 148 -0.61 -0.58 -4.72
CA VAL A 148 0.20 0.50 -4.16
C VAL A 148 1.53 0.58 -4.89
N ALA A 149 1.87 1.77 -5.42
CA ALA A 149 3.19 2.06 -5.93
C ALA A 149 4.00 2.86 -4.89
N VAL A 150 5.23 2.43 -4.64
CA VAL A 150 6.19 3.10 -3.75
C VAL A 150 7.18 3.88 -4.59
N ILE A 151 7.26 5.19 -4.38
CA ILE A 151 8.19 6.06 -5.12
C ILE A 151 9.63 5.80 -4.65
N GLY A 152 10.54 5.58 -5.59
CA GLY A 152 11.96 5.30 -5.33
C GLY A 152 12.90 6.43 -5.70
N LYS A 153 12.49 7.29 -6.64
CA LYS A 153 13.29 8.40 -7.15
C LYS A 153 12.51 9.70 -7.06
N ALA A 154 13.11 10.70 -6.45
CA ALA A 154 12.49 12.02 -6.35
C ALA A 154 12.21 12.63 -7.73
N GLY A 155 11.11 13.39 -7.84
CA GLY A 155 10.78 14.09 -9.06
C GLY A 155 9.57 15.02 -8.94
N ARG A 156 9.49 15.97 -9.87
CA ARG A 156 8.37 16.87 -10.05
C ARG A 156 8.09 17.05 -11.53
N ASN A 157 6.82 17.19 -11.92
CA ASN A 157 6.39 17.28 -13.31
C ASN A 157 6.94 16.10 -14.14
N ILE A 158 6.83 14.89 -13.63
CA ILE A 158 7.33 13.68 -14.26
C ILE A 158 6.38 13.30 -15.41
N PRO A 159 6.86 13.24 -16.67
CA PRO A 159 6.02 12.79 -17.77
C PRO A 159 5.62 11.30 -17.59
N ALA A 160 4.40 10.94 -18.00
CA ALA A 160 3.92 9.56 -17.91
C ALA A 160 4.87 8.54 -18.57
N ALA A 161 5.53 8.92 -19.67
CA ALA A 161 6.49 8.06 -20.37
C ALA A 161 7.69 7.64 -19.51
N ASN A 162 8.06 8.43 -18.51
CA ASN A 162 9.21 8.19 -17.62
C ASN A 162 8.75 7.82 -16.19
N ALA A 163 7.45 7.79 -15.92
CA ALA A 163 6.91 7.72 -14.58
C ALA A 163 7.31 6.44 -13.84
N LEU A 164 7.31 5.30 -14.52
CA LEU A 164 7.65 4.01 -13.89
C LEU A 164 9.14 3.90 -13.50
N GLU A 165 10.03 4.71 -14.07
CA GLU A 165 11.43 4.81 -13.65
C GLU A 165 11.59 5.42 -12.24
N HIS A 166 10.54 6.05 -11.74
CA HIS A 166 10.49 6.63 -10.39
C HIS A 166 9.95 5.66 -9.33
N VAL A 167 9.53 4.45 -9.71
CA VAL A 167 8.94 3.47 -8.80
C VAL A 167 10.01 2.54 -8.24
N ALA A 168 10.07 2.41 -6.92
CA ALA A 168 10.93 1.46 -6.20
C ALA A 168 10.37 0.03 -6.27
N GLY A 169 9.06 -0.07 -6.18
CA GLY A 169 8.34 -1.35 -6.16
C GLY A 169 6.87 -1.16 -5.83
N TYR A 170 6.20 -2.28 -5.64
CA TYR A 170 4.76 -2.35 -5.43
C TYR A 170 4.42 -3.21 -4.22
N CYS A 171 3.29 -2.95 -3.60
CA CYS A 171 2.72 -3.80 -2.56
C CYS A 171 1.19 -3.80 -2.63
N VAL A 172 0.56 -4.67 -1.86
CA VAL A 172 -0.89 -4.67 -1.66
C VAL A 172 -1.25 -3.61 -0.63
N GLY A 173 -2.36 -2.89 -0.85
CA GLY A 173 -2.89 -1.92 0.09
C GLY A 173 -4.35 -2.12 0.41
N LEU A 174 -4.76 -1.65 1.59
CA LEU A 174 -6.15 -1.43 1.95
C LEU A 174 -6.35 0.04 2.29
N ASP A 175 -7.29 0.69 1.59
CA ASP A 175 -7.76 2.04 1.89
C ASP A 175 -9.06 1.98 2.70
N MET A 176 -8.93 1.58 3.99
CA MET A 176 -10.07 1.47 4.89
C MET A 176 -10.80 2.80 5.00
N THR A 177 -12.13 2.75 5.04
CA THR A 177 -12.95 3.95 4.90
C THR A 177 -14.11 3.96 5.90
N VAL A 178 -14.14 4.95 6.78
CA VAL A 178 -15.36 5.30 7.52
C VAL A 178 -16.29 6.05 6.56
N ARG A 179 -17.50 5.53 6.34
CA ARG A 179 -18.49 6.25 5.51
C ARG A 179 -19.15 7.37 6.30
N GLY A 180 -19.31 8.54 5.67
CA GLY A 180 -19.90 9.70 6.31
C GLY A 180 -19.79 10.98 5.50
N PRO A 181 -20.30 12.11 6.04
CA PRO A 181 -20.35 13.39 5.34
C PRO A 181 -19.03 14.17 5.39
N GLU A 182 -18.10 13.79 6.30
CA GLU A 182 -16.85 14.51 6.49
C GLU A 182 -15.96 14.41 5.25
N GLU A 183 -14.95 15.27 5.19
CA GLU A 183 -13.96 15.27 4.11
C GLU A 183 -13.24 13.90 4.03
N ARG A 184 -12.88 13.51 2.82
CA ARG A 184 -12.35 12.18 2.49
C ARG A 184 -11.08 11.85 3.27
N SER A 185 -10.11 12.77 3.33
CA SER A 185 -8.85 12.54 4.03
C SER A 185 -9.08 12.20 5.51
N MET A 186 -10.02 12.88 6.19
CA MET A 186 -10.36 12.58 7.58
C MET A 186 -10.95 11.17 7.73
N ARG A 187 -11.88 10.77 6.86
CA ARG A 187 -12.58 9.48 6.94
C ARG A 187 -11.70 8.27 6.59
N LYS A 188 -10.60 8.51 5.90
CA LYS A 188 -9.66 7.49 5.42
C LYS A 188 -8.33 7.49 6.19
N SER A 189 -8.19 8.35 7.21
CA SER A 189 -6.96 8.50 8.00
C SER A 189 -7.05 8.17 9.49
N PRO A 190 -8.07 7.46 10.02
CA PRO A 190 -7.91 6.91 11.35
C PRO A 190 -6.67 6.02 11.44
N ASP A 191 -6.13 5.82 12.62
CA ASP A 191 -4.97 4.96 12.84
C ASP A 191 -5.26 3.53 12.34
N GLY A 192 -4.31 2.93 11.59
CA GLY A 192 -4.47 1.60 10.99
C GLY A 192 -5.37 1.52 9.74
N TYR A 193 -5.87 2.65 9.20
CA TYR A 193 -6.76 2.64 8.02
C TYR A 193 -6.01 2.67 6.67
N THR A 194 -4.69 2.59 6.70
CA THR A 194 -3.84 2.35 5.52
C THR A 194 -3.00 1.11 5.78
N VAL A 195 -3.52 -0.06 5.43
CA VAL A 195 -2.75 -1.30 5.59
C VAL A 195 -1.88 -1.53 4.37
N LEU A 196 -0.59 -1.73 4.57
CA LEU A 196 0.37 -2.00 3.50
C LEU A 196 1.09 -3.32 3.75
N GLY A 197 1.23 -4.15 2.73
CA GLY A 197 1.93 -5.41 2.84
C GLY A 197 1.72 -6.35 1.63
N PRO A 198 1.98 -7.64 1.79
CA PRO A 198 2.71 -8.24 2.90
C PRO A 198 4.19 -7.85 2.90
N TYR A 199 4.72 -7.45 1.73
CA TYR A 199 6.10 -7.03 1.48
C TYR A 199 6.16 -6.05 0.30
N LEU A 200 7.30 -5.42 0.10
CA LEU A 200 7.64 -4.66 -1.09
C LEU A 200 8.19 -5.61 -2.16
N THR A 201 7.50 -5.74 -3.28
CA THR A 201 8.04 -6.38 -4.49
C THR A 201 8.74 -5.31 -5.32
N THR A 202 10.05 -5.43 -5.54
CA THR A 202 10.81 -4.43 -6.32
C THR A 202 10.29 -4.34 -7.76
N ALA A 203 10.38 -3.15 -8.36
CA ALA A 203 9.74 -2.86 -9.65
C ALA A 203 10.23 -3.79 -10.80
N ASP A 204 11.46 -4.26 -10.75
CA ASP A 204 12.06 -5.18 -11.71
C ASP A 204 11.45 -6.60 -11.70
N GLU A 205 10.73 -6.97 -10.65
CA GLU A 205 10.01 -8.25 -10.56
C GLU A 205 8.62 -8.23 -11.22
N ILE A 206 8.10 -7.05 -11.53
CA ILE A 206 6.75 -6.88 -12.09
C ILE A 206 6.86 -6.57 -13.58
N ALA A 207 6.54 -7.55 -14.40
CA ALA A 207 6.67 -7.44 -15.86
C ALA A 207 5.70 -6.38 -16.46
N ASP A 208 4.46 -6.33 -15.98
CA ASP A 208 3.45 -5.36 -16.41
C ASP A 208 2.52 -4.99 -15.25
N VAL A 209 2.73 -3.82 -14.68
CA VAL A 209 1.91 -3.29 -13.58
C VAL A 209 0.47 -2.97 -14.01
N ASN A 210 0.20 -2.85 -15.30
CA ASN A 210 -1.13 -2.60 -15.83
C ASN A 210 -1.93 -3.89 -16.08
N ASN A 211 -1.40 -5.05 -15.67
CA ASN A 211 -2.07 -6.34 -15.88
C ASN A 211 -1.92 -7.27 -14.66
N LEU A 212 -2.32 -6.80 -13.50
CA LEU A 212 -2.31 -7.59 -12.26
C LEU A 212 -3.74 -7.83 -11.81
N ASP A 213 -4.08 -9.09 -11.55
CA ASP A 213 -5.36 -9.42 -10.92
C ASP A 213 -5.32 -9.08 -9.43
N LEU A 214 -6.41 -8.52 -8.93
CA LEU A 214 -6.59 -8.22 -7.51
C LEU A 214 -7.91 -8.80 -6.99
N VAL A 215 -7.87 -9.33 -5.79
CA VAL A 215 -9.03 -9.93 -5.13
C VAL A 215 -9.00 -9.68 -3.64
N ILE A 216 -10.15 -9.37 -3.06
CA ILE A 216 -10.38 -9.41 -1.62
C ILE A 216 -11.57 -10.30 -1.31
N ALA A 217 -11.39 -11.14 -0.30
CA ALA A 217 -12.45 -11.94 0.29
C ALA A 217 -12.58 -11.61 1.78
N VAL A 218 -13.82 -11.58 2.28
CA VAL A 218 -14.13 -11.43 3.70
C VAL A 218 -14.75 -12.74 4.17
N ASN A 219 -14.13 -13.38 5.18
CA ASN A 219 -14.55 -14.69 5.70
C ASN A 219 -14.71 -15.77 4.59
N GLY A 220 -13.83 -15.71 3.57
CA GLY A 220 -13.84 -16.62 2.43
C GLY A 220 -14.80 -16.25 1.29
N GLU A 221 -15.64 -15.23 1.47
CA GLU A 221 -16.54 -14.74 0.41
C GLU A 221 -15.87 -13.60 -0.37
N VAL A 222 -15.69 -13.77 -1.69
CA VAL A 222 -15.10 -12.74 -2.55
C VAL A 222 -16.03 -11.52 -2.63
N ARG A 223 -15.49 -10.34 -2.30
CA ARG A 223 -16.19 -9.05 -2.33
C ARG A 223 -15.77 -8.19 -3.51
N GLN A 224 -14.47 -8.08 -3.76
CA GLN A 224 -13.94 -7.33 -4.92
C GLN A 224 -13.04 -8.24 -5.75
N ARG A 225 -13.13 -8.12 -7.07
CA ARG A 225 -12.27 -8.79 -8.04
C ARG A 225 -12.16 -7.94 -9.29
N ALA A 226 -10.94 -7.58 -9.65
CA ALA A 226 -10.67 -6.76 -10.84
C ALA A 226 -9.25 -7.03 -11.37
N ASN A 227 -8.87 -6.29 -12.40
CA ASN A 227 -7.51 -6.26 -12.91
C ASN A 227 -7.05 -4.80 -13.05
N THR A 228 -5.78 -4.52 -12.84
CA THR A 228 -5.23 -3.16 -12.92
C THR A 228 -5.32 -2.51 -14.31
N ARG A 229 -5.59 -3.31 -15.37
CA ARG A 229 -5.91 -2.79 -16.72
C ARG A 229 -7.19 -1.97 -16.76
N ASP A 230 -8.06 -2.12 -15.77
CA ASP A 230 -9.36 -1.44 -15.70
C ASP A 230 -9.29 -0.10 -14.96
N LEU A 231 -8.10 0.30 -14.51
CA LEU A 231 -7.84 1.63 -13.93
C LEU A 231 -8.15 2.73 -14.96
N ILE A 232 -8.92 3.75 -14.56
CA ILE A 232 -9.19 4.95 -15.38
C ILE A 232 -7.88 5.71 -15.64
N MET A 233 -7.08 5.92 -14.62
CA MET A 233 -5.71 6.43 -14.71
C MET A 233 -4.77 5.33 -14.22
N ASN A 234 -3.91 4.82 -15.09
CA ASN A 234 -2.91 3.83 -14.72
C ASN A 234 -1.80 4.44 -13.84
N VAL A 235 -0.91 3.61 -13.32
CA VAL A 235 0.17 4.05 -12.40
C VAL A 235 0.99 5.19 -12.98
N ALA A 236 1.35 5.13 -14.27
CA ALA A 236 2.14 6.17 -14.92
C ALA A 236 1.40 7.53 -14.99
N ALA A 237 0.12 7.50 -15.35
CA ALA A 237 -0.72 8.70 -15.40
C ALA A 237 -0.95 9.28 -13.99
N LEU A 238 -1.10 8.43 -12.96
CA LEU A 238 -1.23 8.88 -11.58
C LEU A 238 0.05 9.55 -11.07
N ILE A 239 1.23 9.01 -11.40
CA ILE A 239 2.52 9.61 -11.04
C ILE A 239 2.69 10.98 -11.74
N GLU A 240 2.39 11.07 -13.04
CA GLU A 240 2.41 12.34 -13.78
C GLU A 240 1.50 13.35 -13.10
N PHE A 241 0.25 12.97 -12.81
CA PHE A 241 -0.73 13.84 -12.18
C PHE A 241 -0.29 14.26 -10.76
N ALA A 242 0.11 13.32 -9.90
CA ALA A 242 0.58 13.62 -8.55
C ALA A 242 1.81 14.54 -8.57
N SER A 243 2.78 14.27 -9.46
CA SER A 243 4.02 15.04 -9.55
C SER A 243 3.83 16.46 -10.10
N SER A 244 2.71 16.75 -10.74
CA SER A 244 2.37 18.12 -11.17
C SER A 244 2.00 19.02 -9.98
N PHE A 245 1.47 18.44 -8.90
CA PHE A 245 1.14 19.15 -7.65
C PHE A 245 2.23 19.04 -6.59
N TYR A 246 2.87 17.87 -6.48
CA TYR A 246 3.82 17.55 -5.42
C TYR A 246 5.20 17.26 -5.97
N THR A 247 6.26 17.60 -5.24
CA THR A 247 7.55 16.93 -5.43
C THR A 247 7.44 15.57 -4.76
N LEU A 248 7.49 14.50 -5.55
CA LEU A 248 7.51 13.13 -5.03
C LEU A 248 8.91 12.83 -4.45
N GLN A 249 8.94 12.06 -3.38
CA GLN A 249 10.16 11.69 -2.66
C GLN A 249 10.25 10.16 -2.49
N PRO A 250 11.45 9.60 -2.31
CA PRO A 250 11.59 8.17 -2.00
C PRO A 250 10.78 7.77 -0.77
N GLY A 251 10.00 6.71 -0.91
CA GLY A 251 9.09 6.23 0.12
C GLY A 251 7.70 6.84 0.11
N ASP A 252 7.42 7.86 -0.72
CA ASP A 252 6.03 8.31 -0.92
C ASP A 252 5.19 7.15 -1.44
N ILE A 253 3.98 7.03 -0.91
CA ILE A 253 3.01 5.99 -1.23
C ILE A 253 1.99 6.56 -2.20
N LEU A 254 1.72 5.82 -3.29
CA LEU A 254 0.65 6.13 -4.23
C LEU A 254 -0.33 4.94 -4.28
N MET A 255 -1.49 5.12 -3.67
CA MET A 255 -2.62 4.20 -3.71
C MET A 255 -3.44 4.47 -4.97
N THR A 256 -3.70 3.42 -5.76
CA THR A 256 -4.18 3.60 -7.14
C THR A 256 -5.69 3.62 -7.30
N GLY A 257 -6.43 3.45 -6.20
CA GLY A 257 -7.88 3.34 -6.21
C GLY A 257 -8.37 1.88 -6.20
N THR A 258 -9.59 1.71 -5.72
CA THR A 258 -10.24 0.41 -5.52
C THR A 258 -11.29 0.14 -6.59
N PRO A 259 -11.53 -1.14 -6.99
CA PRO A 259 -12.64 -1.54 -7.86
C PRO A 259 -13.98 -1.54 -7.11
N GLU A 260 -15.05 -1.85 -7.84
CA GLU A 260 -16.40 -2.11 -7.30
C GLU A 260 -16.43 -3.27 -6.29
N GLY A 261 -17.49 -3.32 -5.49
CA GLY A 261 -17.73 -4.35 -4.47
C GLY A 261 -17.24 -3.97 -3.07
N VAL A 262 -16.97 -2.66 -2.85
CA VAL A 262 -16.66 -2.17 -1.51
C VAL A 262 -17.80 -2.49 -0.55
N SER A 263 -17.48 -3.00 0.64
CA SER A 263 -18.50 -3.41 1.59
C SER A 263 -18.03 -3.31 3.03
N GLN A 264 -19.02 -3.26 3.93
CA GLN A 264 -18.77 -3.15 5.35
C GLN A 264 -18.09 -4.39 5.91
N VAL A 265 -17.16 -4.17 6.84
CA VAL A 265 -16.55 -5.18 7.69
C VAL A 265 -16.90 -4.94 9.15
N PHE A 266 -16.87 -6.01 9.94
CA PHE A 266 -17.25 -6.02 11.35
C PHE A 266 -16.14 -6.63 12.21
N PRO A 267 -16.05 -6.27 13.49
CA PRO A 267 -15.16 -6.94 14.42
C PRO A 267 -15.35 -8.46 14.40
N GLY A 268 -14.24 -9.19 14.28
CA GLY A 268 -14.21 -10.64 14.12
C GLY A 268 -14.13 -11.12 12.66
N ASP A 269 -14.33 -10.23 11.68
CA ASP A 269 -14.09 -10.58 10.27
C ASP A 269 -12.59 -10.73 9.99
N ARG A 270 -12.29 -11.58 9.00
CA ARG A 270 -10.94 -11.74 8.42
C ARG A 270 -10.97 -11.48 6.93
N MET A 271 -10.13 -10.58 6.48
CA MET A 271 -9.93 -10.28 5.06
C MET A 271 -8.73 -11.07 4.53
N THR A 272 -8.92 -11.70 3.36
CA THR A 272 -7.84 -12.24 2.52
C THR A 272 -7.67 -11.31 1.34
N VAL A 273 -6.50 -10.70 1.19
CA VAL A 273 -6.24 -9.61 0.24
C VAL A 273 -5.04 -9.97 -0.62
N GLU A 274 -5.26 -10.13 -1.93
CA GLU A 274 -4.22 -10.63 -2.84
C GLU A 274 -4.14 -9.81 -4.12
N ILE A 275 -2.92 -9.57 -4.58
CA ILE A 275 -2.63 -9.06 -5.93
C ILE A 275 -1.56 -9.95 -6.56
N THR A 276 -1.79 -10.36 -7.79
CA THR A 276 -0.88 -11.23 -8.55
C THR A 276 0.56 -10.69 -8.52
N GLY A 277 1.51 -11.53 -8.09
CA GLY A 277 2.94 -11.18 -8.00
C GLY A 277 3.33 -10.35 -6.78
N LEU A 278 2.36 -9.83 -6.00
CA LEU A 278 2.62 -9.00 -4.82
C LEU A 278 2.33 -9.72 -3.50
N GLY A 279 1.80 -10.94 -3.56
CA GLY A 279 1.50 -11.77 -2.39
C GLY A 279 0.09 -11.59 -1.84
N CYS A 280 -0.13 -12.23 -0.70
CA CYS A 280 -1.41 -12.29 -0.01
C CYS A 280 -1.27 -11.83 1.43
N MET A 281 -2.17 -10.95 1.88
CA MET A 281 -2.30 -10.52 3.28
C MET A 281 -3.51 -11.18 3.94
N LEU A 282 -3.37 -11.56 5.20
CA LEU A 282 -4.49 -11.86 6.09
C LEU A 282 -4.60 -10.69 7.08
N VAL A 283 -5.77 -10.07 7.13
CA VAL A 283 -6.01 -8.87 7.95
C VAL A 283 -7.25 -9.10 8.81
N ASP A 284 -7.06 -9.14 10.13
CA ASP A 284 -8.15 -9.30 11.08
C ASP A 284 -8.79 -7.95 11.42
N ILE A 285 -10.10 -7.95 11.65
CA ILE A 285 -10.86 -6.77 12.08
C ILE A 285 -11.10 -6.84 13.57
N HIS A 286 -10.66 -5.81 14.29
CA HIS A 286 -10.74 -5.71 15.74
C HIS A 286 -11.82 -4.71 16.18
N PRO A 287 -12.46 -4.94 17.34
CA PRO A 287 -13.35 -3.95 17.93
C PRO A 287 -12.57 -2.70 18.35
N ASP A 288 -13.28 -1.57 18.48
CA ASP A 288 -12.79 -0.38 19.17
C ASP A 288 -12.44 -0.73 20.62
N GLN A 289 -11.33 -0.18 21.13
CA GLN A 289 -10.80 -0.48 22.48
C GLN A 289 -11.51 0.33 23.54
#